data_614aaa7efe0ae6e47afb0a578a6fb56a
#
_entry.id   614aaa7efe0ae6e47afb0a578a6fb56a
#
_cell.length_a   1.000
_cell.length_b   1.000
_cell.length_c   1.000
_cell.angle_alpha   90.00
_cell.angle_beta   90.00
_cell.angle_gamma   90.00
#
_symmetry.space_group_name_H-M   'P 1'
#
loop_
_entity.id
_entity.type
_entity.pdbx_description
1 polymer ?
#
loop_
_entity_poly.entity_id
_entity_poly.type
_entity_poly.pdbx_seq_one_letter_code
_entity_poly.pdbx_strand_id
1 'polypeptide(L)'
;MEAQAYRGTCLQNVAAHYDVVLISGAAPTWEKEFLLDYEVADPADQAALTAAGHALAERHALAGVMTWTEWYLNTVARLARRLGLPTTAPEALQGCRNKHTSRSLFARHGVPSAASVSVRTEHEATDAARRIGFPVVLKPAAHAASMGVIRVDTADQLQAAYAFAAKTASHGVESTQVLVEEYLDGPEVSVECVTHQGQTTVAAVTRKTVGMPPHFEELAHVVDANDPLLATVAPAAVAAIDALSVTDGVSHVEIRVVDGRPRLIEVNARLAGDMISHLVHLATGVDLACAAADIACGRTPDLTPTRHQAAAIRFIYPACSGTLTARRVTEPTGGVERVRFQRQAGDQLVLPQDGGDLFTARIGYLITTGPTATIAQARAQEAYRNLDVQVAAVAQAAPVTREHAA
;
A
#
# COMPACT_ATOMS: atom_id res chain seq x y z
N MET A 1 -12.06 -1.46 -9.60
CA MET A 1 -11.80 -0.60 -8.40
C MET A 1 -11.48 -1.51 -7.22
N GLU A 2 -10.68 -1.06 -6.26
CA GLU A 2 -10.41 -1.82 -5.05
C GLU A 2 -11.69 -2.02 -4.21
N ALA A 3 -11.67 -2.99 -3.30
CA ALA A 3 -12.84 -3.34 -2.51
C ALA A 3 -13.45 -2.14 -1.78
N GLN A 4 -14.79 -2.08 -1.72
CA GLN A 4 -15.55 -1.06 -1.00
C GLN A 4 -15.04 -0.81 0.42
N ALA A 5 -14.60 -1.89 1.08
CA ALA A 5 -14.08 -1.83 2.44
C ALA A 5 -12.91 -0.84 2.63
N TYR A 6 -12.09 -0.67 1.59
CA TYR A 6 -10.88 0.18 1.63
C TYR A 6 -11.01 1.49 0.85
N ARG A 7 -11.86 1.53 -0.19
CA ARG A 7 -11.94 2.69 -1.11
C ARG A 7 -13.31 3.36 -1.13
N GLY A 8 -14.33 2.77 -0.48
CA GLY A 8 -15.68 3.33 -0.47
C GLY A 8 -15.73 4.76 0.02
N THR A 9 -15.05 5.06 1.13
CA THR A 9 -14.99 6.44 1.69
C THR A 9 -14.28 7.40 0.73
N CYS A 10 -13.20 6.97 0.05
CA CYS A 10 -12.50 7.81 -0.92
C CYS A 10 -13.42 8.19 -2.10
N LEU A 11 -14.13 7.20 -2.68
CA LEU A 11 -15.05 7.46 -3.78
C LEU A 11 -16.22 8.34 -3.35
N GLN A 12 -16.81 8.06 -2.19
CA GLN A 12 -17.90 8.87 -1.62
C GLN A 12 -17.49 10.33 -1.43
N ASN A 13 -16.31 10.58 -0.88
CA ASN A 13 -15.81 11.93 -0.65
C ASN A 13 -15.56 12.67 -1.98
N VAL A 14 -14.94 12.01 -2.96
CA VAL A 14 -14.73 12.62 -4.29
C VAL A 14 -16.07 12.91 -4.97
N ALA A 15 -17.02 11.97 -4.94
CA ALA A 15 -18.34 12.14 -5.56
C ALA A 15 -19.21 13.22 -4.88
N ALA A 16 -18.89 13.61 -3.65
CA ALA A 16 -19.55 14.76 -3.00
C ALA A 16 -19.14 16.11 -3.60
N HIS A 17 -18.03 16.17 -4.36
CA HIS A 17 -17.47 17.40 -4.92
C HIS A 17 -17.33 17.38 -6.44
N TYR A 18 -17.43 16.20 -7.07
CA TYR A 18 -17.22 15.98 -8.50
C TYR A 18 -18.27 15.05 -9.09
N ASP A 19 -18.66 15.31 -10.31
CA ASP A 19 -19.35 14.33 -11.14
C ASP A 19 -18.33 13.27 -11.57
N VAL A 20 -18.53 12.02 -11.15
CA VAL A 20 -17.57 10.94 -11.36
C VAL A 20 -18.05 10.04 -12.48
N VAL A 21 -17.19 9.76 -13.44
CA VAL A 21 -17.36 8.68 -14.43
C VAL A 21 -16.29 7.61 -14.20
N LEU A 22 -16.60 6.35 -14.49
CA LEU A 22 -15.72 5.21 -14.18
C LEU A 22 -15.37 4.39 -15.42
N ILE A 23 -14.10 4.01 -15.56
CA ILE A 23 -13.69 2.92 -16.44
C ILE A 23 -13.24 1.76 -15.55
N SER A 24 -13.81 0.59 -15.77
CA SER A 24 -13.55 -0.61 -14.95
C SER A 24 -13.65 -1.88 -15.81
N GLY A 25 -12.89 -2.93 -15.41
CA GLY A 25 -12.92 -4.24 -16.09
C GLY A 25 -14.25 -4.99 -16.01
N ALA A 26 -15.17 -4.52 -15.17
CA ALA A 26 -16.52 -5.05 -15.03
C ALA A 26 -17.52 -3.92 -14.76
N ALA A 27 -18.81 -4.17 -14.95
CA ALA A 27 -19.86 -3.22 -14.60
C ALA A 27 -19.79 -2.85 -13.10
N PRO A 28 -19.96 -1.57 -12.74
CA PRO A 28 -19.91 -1.13 -11.35
C PRO A 28 -21.02 -1.77 -10.52
N THR A 29 -20.69 -2.07 -9.27
CA THR A 29 -21.62 -2.64 -8.29
C THR A 29 -21.96 -1.61 -7.21
N TRP A 30 -21.18 -1.58 -6.13
CA TRP A 30 -21.32 -0.61 -5.04
C TRP A 30 -20.92 0.83 -5.46
N GLU A 31 -20.09 0.96 -6.50
CA GLU A 31 -19.68 2.26 -7.04
C GLU A 31 -20.83 3.00 -7.72
N LYS A 32 -21.81 2.26 -8.25
CA LYS A 32 -22.85 2.79 -9.15
C LYS A 32 -23.61 3.98 -8.58
N GLU A 33 -23.85 4.01 -7.27
CA GLU A 33 -24.56 5.10 -6.59
C GLU A 33 -23.80 6.45 -6.60
N PHE A 34 -22.46 6.40 -6.87
CA PHE A 34 -21.56 7.55 -6.88
C PHE A 34 -21.21 8.00 -8.30
N LEU A 35 -21.72 7.34 -9.34
CA LEU A 35 -21.30 7.56 -10.72
C LEU A 35 -22.37 8.25 -11.55
N LEU A 36 -21.93 9.20 -12.36
CA LEU A 36 -22.75 9.78 -13.43
C LEU A 36 -22.85 8.82 -14.63
N ASP A 37 -21.73 8.18 -15.02
CA ASP A 37 -21.62 7.28 -16.16
C ASP A 37 -20.45 6.30 -15.99
N TYR A 38 -20.38 5.29 -16.86
CA TYR A 38 -19.25 4.35 -16.85
C TYR A 38 -19.03 3.68 -18.21
N GLU A 39 -17.81 3.21 -18.43
CA GLU A 39 -17.42 2.31 -19.51
C GLU A 39 -16.81 1.03 -18.95
N VAL A 40 -17.10 -0.11 -19.59
CA VAL A 40 -16.48 -1.40 -19.23
C VAL A 40 -15.33 -1.68 -20.19
N ALA A 41 -14.11 -1.56 -19.65
CA ALA A 41 -12.86 -1.84 -20.36
C ALA A 41 -11.78 -2.25 -19.37
N ASP A 42 -10.87 -3.13 -19.76
CA ASP A 42 -9.72 -3.49 -18.92
C ASP A 42 -8.76 -2.30 -18.80
N PRO A 43 -8.56 -1.72 -17.58
CA PRO A 43 -7.65 -0.59 -17.41
C PRO A 43 -6.17 -0.95 -17.61
N ALA A 44 -5.81 -2.22 -17.66
CA ALA A 44 -4.46 -2.68 -17.99
C ALA A 44 -4.21 -2.67 -19.50
N ASP A 45 -5.24 -2.85 -20.32
CA ASP A 45 -5.15 -2.73 -21.78
C ASP A 45 -5.20 -1.26 -22.20
N GLN A 46 -4.06 -0.74 -22.64
CA GLN A 46 -3.94 0.66 -23.05
C GLN A 46 -4.88 1.06 -24.20
N ALA A 47 -5.14 0.16 -25.13
CA ALA A 47 -6.00 0.46 -26.28
C ALA A 47 -7.47 0.50 -25.86
N ALA A 48 -7.92 -0.48 -25.08
CA ALA A 48 -9.28 -0.53 -24.54
C ALA A 48 -9.55 0.67 -23.60
N LEU A 49 -8.60 0.96 -22.69
CA LEU A 49 -8.70 2.11 -21.79
C LEU A 49 -8.79 3.44 -22.57
N THR A 50 -7.99 3.60 -23.64
CA THR A 50 -8.01 4.81 -24.45
C THR A 50 -9.34 4.96 -25.18
N ALA A 51 -9.86 3.89 -25.78
CA ALA A 51 -11.16 3.93 -26.47
C ALA A 51 -12.29 4.29 -25.50
N ALA A 52 -12.34 3.66 -24.33
CA ALA A 52 -13.33 3.98 -23.29
C ALA A 52 -13.21 5.43 -22.79
N GLY A 53 -11.97 5.92 -22.61
CA GLY A 53 -11.72 7.32 -22.23
C GLY A 53 -12.24 8.33 -23.25
N HIS A 54 -12.04 8.08 -24.54
CA HIS A 54 -12.60 8.92 -25.61
C HIS A 54 -14.11 8.83 -25.66
N ALA A 55 -14.70 7.64 -25.51
CA ALA A 55 -16.16 7.47 -25.49
C ALA A 55 -16.81 8.26 -24.34
N LEU A 56 -16.18 8.30 -23.15
CA LEU A 56 -16.63 9.13 -22.05
C LEU A 56 -16.41 10.63 -22.34
N ALA A 57 -15.29 11.01 -22.97
CA ALA A 57 -14.99 12.39 -23.31
C ALA A 57 -15.95 12.97 -24.38
N GLU A 58 -16.52 12.12 -25.25
CA GLU A 58 -17.56 12.53 -26.20
C GLU A 58 -18.90 12.84 -25.50
N ARG A 59 -19.18 12.21 -24.37
CA ARG A 59 -20.44 12.39 -23.63
C ARG A 59 -20.32 13.39 -22.49
N HIS A 60 -19.13 13.59 -21.96
CA HIS A 60 -18.87 14.40 -20.78
C HIS A 60 -17.65 15.30 -20.96
N ALA A 61 -17.68 16.50 -20.41
CA ALA A 61 -16.53 17.41 -20.36
C ALA A 61 -15.57 16.95 -19.24
N LEU A 62 -14.68 16.00 -19.53
CA LEU A 62 -13.74 15.48 -18.56
C LEU A 62 -12.74 16.54 -18.13
N ALA A 63 -12.66 16.84 -16.82
CA ALA A 63 -11.72 17.78 -16.24
C ALA A 63 -10.45 17.10 -15.74
N GLY A 64 -10.49 15.81 -15.43
CA GLY A 64 -9.35 15.05 -14.91
C GLY A 64 -9.51 13.56 -15.07
N VAL A 65 -8.39 12.85 -15.02
CA VAL A 65 -8.32 11.37 -15.00
C VAL A 65 -7.35 10.94 -13.92
N MET A 66 -7.76 10.04 -13.04
CA MET A 66 -6.93 9.54 -11.98
C MET A 66 -7.17 8.06 -11.67
N THR A 67 -6.23 7.44 -10.98
CA THR A 67 -6.38 6.12 -10.37
C THR A 67 -5.65 6.09 -9.02
N TRP A 68 -6.16 5.29 -8.08
CA TRP A 68 -5.43 4.93 -6.87
C TRP A 68 -4.96 3.47 -6.86
N THR A 69 -5.12 2.79 -8.00
CA THR A 69 -4.69 1.41 -8.18
C THR A 69 -3.28 1.38 -8.78
N GLU A 70 -2.35 0.79 -8.07
CA GLU A 70 -0.93 0.72 -8.43
C GLU A 70 -0.69 0.24 -9.86
N TRP A 71 -1.42 -0.80 -10.28
CA TRP A 71 -1.25 -1.47 -11.56
C TRP A 71 -1.64 -0.61 -12.78
N TYR A 72 -2.43 0.45 -12.59
CA TYR A 72 -2.99 1.26 -13.66
C TYR A 72 -2.36 2.66 -13.77
N LEU A 73 -1.38 2.99 -12.92
CA LEU A 73 -0.77 4.33 -12.91
C LEU A 73 -0.26 4.74 -14.29
N ASN A 74 0.51 3.87 -14.95
CA ASN A 74 1.08 4.17 -16.25
C ASN A 74 0.05 4.28 -17.38
N THR A 75 -0.91 3.35 -17.42
CA THR A 75 -1.96 3.34 -18.47
C THR A 75 -2.88 4.55 -18.33
N VAL A 76 -3.24 4.89 -17.09
CA VAL A 76 -4.08 6.05 -16.77
C VAL A 76 -3.37 7.37 -17.06
N ALA A 77 -2.08 7.51 -16.71
CA ALA A 77 -1.32 8.72 -17.05
C ALA A 77 -1.17 8.92 -18.57
N ARG A 78 -1.00 7.83 -19.33
CA ARG A 78 -1.00 7.91 -20.80
C ARG A 78 -2.37 8.33 -21.36
N LEU A 79 -3.47 7.86 -20.76
CA LEU A 79 -4.81 8.31 -21.12
C LEU A 79 -4.98 9.81 -20.83
N ALA A 80 -4.60 10.27 -19.62
CA ALA A 80 -4.67 11.68 -19.24
C ALA A 80 -3.91 12.57 -20.25
N ARG A 81 -2.67 12.21 -20.62
CA ARG A 81 -1.89 12.93 -21.63
C ARG A 81 -2.56 12.97 -22.99
N ARG A 82 -3.18 11.88 -23.44
CA ARG A 82 -3.91 11.84 -24.73
C ARG A 82 -5.13 12.74 -24.75
N LEU A 83 -5.79 12.89 -23.58
CA LEU A 83 -6.93 13.79 -23.41
C LEU A 83 -6.51 15.25 -23.13
N GLY A 84 -5.21 15.54 -23.03
CA GLY A 84 -4.69 16.87 -22.71
C GLY A 84 -4.94 17.28 -21.25
N LEU A 85 -5.10 16.32 -20.34
CA LEU A 85 -5.40 16.54 -18.93
C LEU A 85 -4.13 16.48 -18.06
N PRO A 86 -4.12 17.15 -16.89
CA PRO A 86 -2.99 17.16 -15.97
C PRO A 86 -2.62 15.76 -15.51
N THR A 87 -1.32 15.48 -15.44
CA THR A 87 -0.78 14.23 -14.90
C THR A 87 0.74 14.31 -14.75
N THR A 88 1.31 13.57 -13.82
CA THR A 88 2.74 13.25 -13.80
C THR A 88 3.11 12.44 -15.05
N ALA A 89 4.31 12.65 -15.59
CA ALA A 89 4.79 11.94 -16.76
C ALA A 89 4.79 10.41 -16.52
N PRO A 90 4.29 9.58 -17.48
CA PRO A 90 4.27 8.13 -17.32
C PRO A 90 5.64 7.53 -17.01
N GLU A 91 6.72 8.13 -17.52
CA GLU A 91 8.10 7.71 -17.29
C GLU A 91 8.52 7.87 -15.82
N ALA A 92 8.07 8.95 -15.16
CA ALA A 92 8.28 9.20 -13.73
C ALA A 92 7.50 8.18 -12.88
N LEU A 93 6.23 7.93 -13.23
CA LEU A 93 5.41 6.91 -12.56
C LEU A 93 6.00 5.50 -12.71
N GLN A 94 6.53 5.17 -13.89
CA GLN A 94 7.26 3.90 -14.09
C GLN A 94 8.51 3.83 -13.22
N GLY A 95 9.22 4.95 -13.03
CA GLY A 95 10.34 5.06 -12.10
C GLY A 95 9.94 4.77 -10.65
N CYS A 96 8.77 5.23 -10.19
CA CYS A 96 8.24 4.91 -8.87
C CYS A 96 7.94 3.41 -8.73
N ARG A 97 7.28 2.83 -9.72
CA ARG A 97 6.85 1.42 -9.71
C ARG A 97 8.00 0.42 -9.76
N ASN A 98 9.11 0.75 -10.38
CA ASN A 98 10.28 -0.11 -10.47
C ASN A 98 11.33 0.26 -9.42
N LYS A 99 11.40 -0.52 -8.34
CA LYS A 99 12.30 -0.29 -7.20
C LYS A 99 13.78 -0.25 -7.60
N HIS A 100 14.21 -0.99 -8.63
CA HIS A 100 15.56 -0.90 -9.14
C HIS A 100 15.84 0.48 -9.77
N THR A 101 14.90 0.99 -10.55
CA THR A 101 14.98 2.33 -11.13
C THR A 101 14.98 3.40 -10.05
N SER A 102 14.08 3.29 -9.07
CA SER A 102 14.03 4.21 -7.92
C SER A 102 15.35 4.25 -7.17
N ARG A 103 15.96 3.09 -6.86
CA ARG A 103 17.29 3.03 -6.19
C ARG A 103 18.37 3.73 -6.98
N SER A 104 18.40 3.55 -8.31
CA SER A 104 19.36 4.21 -9.18
C SER A 104 19.19 5.73 -9.19
N LEU A 105 17.96 6.21 -9.21
CA LEU A 105 17.64 7.64 -9.14
C LEU A 105 17.98 8.21 -7.75
N PHE A 106 17.62 7.52 -6.67
CA PHE A 106 17.99 7.95 -5.30
C PHE A 106 19.50 8.09 -5.13
N ALA A 107 20.28 7.09 -5.58
CA ALA A 107 21.73 7.16 -5.50
C ALA A 107 22.30 8.35 -6.30
N ARG A 108 21.77 8.63 -7.50
CA ARG A 108 22.19 9.74 -8.37
C ARG A 108 21.90 11.12 -7.73
N HIS A 109 20.77 11.22 -7.01
CA HIS A 109 20.33 12.46 -6.38
C HIS A 109 20.73 12.57 -4.89
N GLY A 110 21.51 11.61 -4.36
CA GLY A 110 21.96 11.64 -2.98
C GLY A 110 20.86 11.38 -1.94
N VAL A 111 19.76 10.74 -2.34
CA VAL A 111 18.66 10.38 -1.44
C VAL A 111 19.00 9.08 -0.71
N PRO A 112 19.07 9.06 0.64
CA PRO A 112 19.44 7.87 1.41
C PRO A 112 18.41 6.75 1.25
N SER A 113 18.84 5.59 0.80
CA SER A 113 17.99 4.40 0.65
C SER A 113 18.76 3.14 1.04
N ALA A 114 18.10 1.98 1.09
CA ALA A 114 18.76 0.70 1.30
C ALA A 114 19.79 0.42 0.19
N ALA A 115 20.94 -0.14 0.54
CA ALA A 115 21.85 -0.74 -0.45
C ALA A 115 21.09 -1.84 -1.19
N SER A 116 21.16 -1.86 -2.52
CA SER A 116 20.30 -2.72 -3.34
C SER A 116 21.06 -3.26 -4.56
N VAL A 117 20.86 -4.53 -4.86
CA VAL A 117 21.39 -5.21 -6.05
C VAL A 117 20.24 -5.93 -6.75
N SER A 118 20.06 -5.66 -8.04
CA SER A 118 19.10 -6.38 -8.88
C SER A 118 19.73 -7.68 -9.38
N VAL A 119 19.03 -8.79 -9.22
CA VAL A 119 19.50 -10.14 -9.55
C VAL A 119 18.48 -10.93 -10.37
N ARG A 120 18.97 -11.91 -11.15
CA ARG A 120 18.14 -12.78 -12.00
C ARG A 120 18.29 -14.26 -11.67
N THR A 121 19.32 -14.60 -10.88
CA THR A 121 19.62 -15.99 -10.49
C THR A 121 19.88 -16.09 -9.01
N GLU A 122 19.71 -17.28 -8.44
CA GLU A 122 20.05 -17.60 -7.06
C GLU A 122 21.54 -17.34 -6.76
N HIS A 123 22.41 -17.66 -7.73
CA HIS A 123 23.85 -17.42 -7.59
C HIS A 123 24.15 -15.93 -7.43
N GLU A 124 23.59 -15.08 -8.30
CA GLU A 124 23.72 -13.63 -8.18
C GLU A 124 23.16 -13.10 -6.84
N ALA A 125 22.04 -13.68 -6.36
CA ALA A 125 21.47 -13.30 -5.07
C ALA A 125 22.40 -13.66 -3.92
N THR A 126 23.05 -14.82 -3.98
CA THR A 126 24.05 -15.26 -2.99
C THR A 126 25.23 -14.30 -2.93
N ASP A 127 25.77 -13.92 -4.07
CA ASP A 127 26.89 -13.00 -4.15
C ASP A 127 26.51 -11.58 -3.72
N ALA A 128 25.29 -11.13 -4.04
CA ALA A 128 24.77 -9.84 -3.58
C ALA A 128 24.60 -9.82 -2.06
N ALA A 129 23.99 -10.86 -1.47
CA ALA A 129 23.78 -10.97 -0.02
C ALA A 129 25.11 -11.00 0.75
N ARG A 130 26.12 -11.71 0.24
CA ARG A 130 27.46 -11.73 0.86
C ARG A 130 28.13 -10.36 0.83
N ARG A 131 27.94 -9.57 -0.24
CA ARG A 131 28.50 -8.22 -0.37
C ARG A 131 27.81 -7.19 0.51
N ILE A 132 26.47 -7.29 0.63
CA ILE A 132 25.67 -6.39 1.47
C ILE A 132 25.87 -6.73 2.96
N GLY A 133 25.91 -8.02 3.29
CA GLY A 133 25.96 -8.54 4.66
C GLY A 133 24.55 -8.86 5.18
N PHE A 134 24.43 -9.99 5.91
CA PHE A 134 23.16 -10.38 6.54
C PHE A 134 22.86 -9.55 7.79
N PRO A 135 21.57 -9.30 8.10
CA PRO A 135 20.39 -9.74 7.36
C PRO A 135 20.14 -8.92 6.08
N VAL A 136 19.53 -9.56 5.06
CA VAL A 136 19.09 -8.91 3.82
C VAL A 136 17.61 -9.13 3.61
N VAL A 137 17.01 -8.33 2.68
CA VAL A 137 15.64 -8.49 2.23
C VAL A 137 15.64 -8.85 0.73
N LEU A 138 14.92 -9.92 0.39
CA LEU A 138 14.65 -10.25 -1.01
C LEU A 138 13.23 -9.81 -1.35
N LYS A 139 13.06 -9.19 -2.53
CA LYS A 139 11.76 -8.73 -3.00
C LYS A 139 11.70 -8.59 -4.52
N PRO A 140 10.50 -8.71 -5.15
CA PRO A 140 10.32 -8.36 -6.56
C PRO A 140 10.66 -6.90 -6.82
N ALA A 141 11.26 -6.60 -7.99
CA ALA A 141 11.58 -5.22 -8.37
C ALA A 141 10.33 -4.37 -8.67
N ALA A 142 9.26 -5.00 -9.20
CA ALA A 142 8.00 -4.32 -9.55
C ALA A 142 6.80 -5.11 -9.01
N HIS A 143 6.43 -4.87 -7.77
CA HIS A 143 5.27 -5.47 -7.11
C HIS A 143 4.79 -4.56 -5.97
N ALA A 144 3.59 -4.82 -5.42
CA ALA A 144 2.97 -4.04 -4.35
C ALA A 144 2.53 -4.94 -3.19
N ALA A 145 2.08 -4.34 -2.08
CA ALA A 145 1.45 -5.00 -0.93
C ALA A 145 2.34 -6.06 -0.26
N SER A 146 3.63 -5.80 -0.11
CA SER A 146 4.65 -6.70 0.48
C SER A 146 4.69 -8.11 -0.13
N MET A 147 4.05 -8.33 -1.30
CA MET A 147 4.02 -9.62 -1.96
C MET A 147 5.42 -10.04 -2.42
N GLY A 148 5.84 -11.23 -2.00
CA GLY A 148 7.16 -11.76 -2.32
C GLY A 148 8.31 -11.11 -1.56
N VAL A 149 8.04 -10.31 -0.53
CA VAL A 149 9.06 -9.67 0.32
C VAL A 149 9.38 -10.59 1.49
N ILE A 150 10.66 -10.90 1.69
CA ILE A 150 11.10 -11.80 2.75
C ILE A 150 12.46 -11.39 3.31
N ARG A 151 12.59 -11.41 4.63
CA ARG A 151 13.85 -11.22 5.34
C ARG A 151 14.65 -12.53 5.38
N VAL A 152 15.95 -12.42 5.22
CA VAL A 152 16.90 -13.51 5.23
C VAL A 152 18.00 -13.17 6.23
N ASP A 153 18.07 -13.93 7.31
CA ASP A 153 19.03 -13.68 8.38
C ASP A 153 20.37 -14.40 8.15
N THR A 154 20.35 -15.53 7.44
CA THR A 154 21.53 -16.41 7.24
C THR A 154 21.57 -16.97 5.82
N ALA A 155 22.76 -17.40 5.39
CA ALA A 155 22.98 -17.86 4.02
C ALA A 155 22.19 -19.14 3.64
N ASP A 156 21.92 -20.01 4.60
CA ASP A 156 21.16 -21.25 4.39
C ASP A 156 19.69 -21.00 4.04
N GLN A 157 19.13 -19.85 4.43
CA GLN A 157 17.76 -19.46 4.11
C GLN A 157 17.62 -18.92 2.69
N LEU A 158 18.73 -18.51 2.04
CA LEU A 158 18.70 -17.68 0.82
C LEU A 158 18.06 -18.38 -0.36
N GLN A 159 18.31 -19.69 -0.55
CA GLN A 159 17.74 -20.45 -1.66
C GLN A 159 16.20 -20.43 -1.63
N ALA A 160 15.62 -20.77 -0.49
CA ALA A 160 14.16 -20.79 -0.32
C ALA A 160 13.56 -19.37 -0.47
N ALA A 161 14.23 -18.36 0.08
CA ALA A 161 13.81 -16.97 0.00
C ALA A 161 13.87 -16.44 -1.45
N TYR A 162 14.94 -16.78 -2.19
CA TYR A 162 15.02 -16.40 -3.62
C TYR A 162 13.91 -17.05 -4.43
N ALA A 163 13.65 -18.35 -4.24
CA ALA A 163 12.57 -19.05 -4.92
C ALA A 163 11.20 -18.41 -4.63
N PHE A 164 10.94 -18.02 -3.37
CA PHE A 164 9.73 -17.31 -2.96
C PHE A 164 9.58 -15.95 -3.66
N ALA A 165 10.61 -15.10 -3.61
CA ALA A 165 10.58 -13.79 -4.27
C ALA A 165 10.49 -13.89 -5.79
N ALA A 166 11.25 -14.82 -6.41
CA ALA A 166 11.26 -15.04 -7.86
C ALA A 166 9.92 -15.57 -8.38
N LYS A 167 9.24 -16.45 -7.63
CA LYS A 167 7.88 -16.91 -7.96
C LYS A 167 6.93 -15.74 -8.07
N THR A 168 6.95 -14.82 -7.12
CA THR A 168 6.10 -13.61 -7.16
C THR A 168 6.53 -12.69 -8.31
N ALA A 169 7.83 -12.46 -8.49
CA ALA A 169 8.35 -11.63 -9.58
C ALA A 169 7.98 -12.16 -10.97
N SER A 170 7.85 -13.49 -11.15
CA SER A 170 7.48 -14.09 -12.43
C SER A 170 6.08 -13.72 -12.93
N HIS A 171 5.20 -13.28 -12.03
CA HIS A 171 3.87 -12.77 -12.38
C HIS A 171 3.88 -11.25 -12.65
N GLY A 172 5.04 -10.59 -12.49
CA GLY A 172 5.18 -9.16 -12.73
C GLY A 172 5.16 -8.82 -14.23
N VAL A 173 4.30 -7.89 -14.62
CA VAL A 173 4.19 -7.42 -16.02
C VAL A 173 5.35 -6.50 -16.39
N GLU A 174 5.92 -5.76 -15.42
CA GLU A 174 6.90 -4.69 -15.65
C GLU A 174 8.36 -5.15 -15.41
N SER A 175 8.56 -6.12 -14.53
CA SER A 175 9.89 -6.67 -14.23
C SER A 175 9.77 -8.03 -13.57
N THR A 176 10.60 -8.98 -14.01
CA THR A 176 10.75 -10.31 -13.37
C THR A 176 12.00 -10.40 -12.49
N GLN A 177 12.67 -9.28 -12.24
CA GLN A 177 13.88 -9.23 -11.42
C GLN A 177 13.55 -9.28 -9.94
N VAL A 178 14.47 -9.83 -9.16
CA VAL A 178 14.49 -9.81 -7.71
C VAL A 178 15.54 -8.79 -7.25
N LEU A 179 15.24 -8.04 -6.19
CA LEU A 179 16.20 -7.21 -5.49
C LEU A 179 16.69 -7.92 -4.24
N VAL A 180 18.00 -7.86 -3.99
CA VAL A 180 18.62 -8.15 -2.70
C VAL A 180 18.98 -6.82 -2.08
N GLU A 181 18.39 -6.51 -0.93
CA GLU A 181 18.57 -5.23 -0.26
C GLU A 181 19.08 -5.38 1.17
N GLU A 182 19.80 -4.38 1.64
CA GLU A 182 20.13 -4.19 3.04
C GLU A 182 18.85 -4.23 3.89
N TYR A 183 18.85 -5.02 4.98
CA TYR A 183 17.78 -4.92 5.97
C TYR A 183 17.99 -3.67 6.81
N LEU A 184 17.06 -2.74 6.73
CA LEU A 184 17.09 -1.51 7.51
C LEU A 184 16.43 -1.77 8.87
N ASP A 185 17.22 -1.85 9.94
CA ASP A 185 16.72 -2.08 11.29
C ASP A 185 16.30 -0.75 11.93
N GLY A 186 14.99 -0.56 12.08
CA GLY A 186 14.41 0.65 12.64
C GLY A 186 12.90 0.72 12.43
N PRO A 187 12.21 1.64 13.13
CA PRO A 187 10.79 1.83 12.97
C PRO A 187 10.44 2.25 11.53
N GLU A 188 9.37 1.66 11.02
CA GLU A 188 8.83 1.95 9.71
C GLU A 188 7.74 3.02 9.81
N VAL A 189 7.82 3.98 8.92
CA VAL A 189 6.81 5.03 8.74
C VAL A 189 6.51 5.22 7.27
N SER A 190 5.37 5.81 6.97
CA SER A 190 5.13 6.42 5.67
C SER A 190 4.87 7.92 5.81
N VAL A 191 5.17 8.63 4.72
CA VAL A 191 4.94 10.07 4.60
C VAL A 191 3.94 10.26 3.47
N GLU A 192 2.78 10.79 3.80
CA GLU A 192 1.73 11.07 2.84
C GLU A 192 1.95 12.46 2.26
N CYS A 193 2.24 12.52 0.98
CA CYS A 193 2.64 13.72 0.28
C CYS A 193 1.62 14.08 -0.81
N VAL A 194 1.49 15.38 -1.05
CA VAL A 194 0.69 15.95 -2.13
C VAL A 194 1.59 16.84 -2.97
N THR A 195 1.76 16.51 -4.24
CA THR A 195 2.57 17.28 -5.18
C THR A 195 1.67 17.94 -6.21
N HIS A 196 1.80 19.25 -6.38
CA HIS A 196 1.08 20.02 -7.40
C HIS A 196 2.07 20.96 -8.10
N GLN A 197 2.14 20.85 -9.44
CA GLN A 197 3.07 21.64 -10.26
C GLN A 197 4.52 21.58 -9.77
N GLY A 198 4.97 20.39 -9.36
CA GLY A 198 6.33 20.16 -8.85
C GLY A 198 6.59 20.65 -7.42
N GLN A 199 5.59 21.18 -6.72
CA GLN A 199 5.72 21.58 -5.33
C GLN A 199 5.10 20.52 -4.43
N THR A 200 5.91 19.91 -3.58
CA THR A 200 5.47 18.84 -2.67
C THR A 200 5.19 19.39 -1.28
N THR A 201 3.97 19.15 -0.79
CA THR A 201 3.54 19.40 0.59
C THR A 201 3.36 18.06 1.30
N VAL A 202 3.89 17.95 2.51
CA VAL A 202 3.69 16.77 3.38
C VAL A 202 2.41 16.96 4.19
N ALA A 203 1.46 16.03 4.03
CA ALA A 203 0.16 16.08 4.71
C ALA A 203 0.19 15.37 6.08
N ALA A 204 0.89 14.24 6.20
CA ALA A 204 0.96 13.47 7.44
C ALA A 204 2.12 12.48 7.47
N VAL A 205 2.45 12.02 8.68
CA VAL A 205 3.28 10.85 8.92
C VAL A 205 2.39 9.73 9.45
N THR A 206 2.55 8.53 8.92
CA THR A 206 1.90 7.32 9.39
C THR A 206 2.94 6.41 10.03
N ARG A 207 2.80 6.07 11.30
CA ARG A 207 3.65 5.05 11.95
C ARG A 207 3.07 3.68 11.67
N LYS A 208 3.90 2.77 11.18
CA LYS A 208 3.50 1.42 10.77
C LYS A 208 3.95 0.40 11.80
N THR A 209 3.11 -0.58 12.07
CA THR A 209 3.47 -1.76 12.85
C THR A 209 3.46 -2.95 11.90
N VAL A 210 4.64 -3.49 11.66
CA VAL A 210 4.86 -4.64 10.77
C VAL A 210 5.18 -5.87 11.62
N GLY A 211 4.76 -7.04 11.18
CA GLY A 211 4.95 -8.28 11.93
C GLY A 211 5.03 -9.53 11.07
N MET A 212 4.86 -10.69 11.72
CA MET A 212 4.90 -12.04 11.11
C MET A 212 6.23 -12.35 10.40
N PRO A 213 7.39 -12.19 11.07
CA PRO A 213 8.68 -12.50 10.47
C PRO A 213 8.73 -13.97 10.00
N PRO A 214 9.42 -14.27 8.88
CA PRO A 214 10.30 -13.40 8.10
C PRO A 214 9.57 -12.49 7.09
N HIS A 215 8.24 -12.48 7.07
CA HIS A 215 7.40 -11.64 6.25
C HIS A 215 7.21 -10.24 6.87
N PHE A 216 6.63 -9.32 6.10
CA PHE A 216 6.42 -7.93 6.50
C PHE A 216 4.93 -7.59 6.43
N GLU A 217 4.12 -8.33 7.23
CA GLU A 217 2.68 -8.10 7.27
C GLU A 217 2.34 -6.85 8.07
N GLU A 218 1.47 -6.03 7.50
CA GLU A 218 0.95 -4.83 8.14
C GLU A 218 -0.05 -5.22 9.24
N LEU A 219 0.28 -4.92 10.50
CA LEU A 219 -0.56 -5.25 11.66
C LEU A 219 -1.37 -4.06 12.17
N ALA A 220 -0.82 -2.85 12.07
CA ALA A 220 -1.46 -1.63 12.52
C ALA A 220 -0.79 -0.39 11.93
N HIS A 221 -1.55 0.71 11.86
CA HIS A 221 -1.03 2.04 11.56
C HIS A 221 -1.61 3.06 12.53
N VAL A 222 -0.87 4.15 12.74
CA VAL A 222 -1.37 5.32 13.47
C VAL A 222 -0.89 6.60 12.80
N VAL A 223 -1.81 7.54 12.65
CA VAL A 223 -1.56 8.91 12.22
C VAL A 223 -1.82 9.82 13.40
N ASP A 224 -0.87 10.69 13.72
CA ASP A 224 -1.04 11.78 14.69
C ASP A 224 -0.81 13.10 13.97
N ALA A 225 -1.75 14.03 14.07
CA ALA A 225 -1.64 15.35 13.42
C ALA A 225 -0.40 16.13 13.87
N ASN A 226 0.16 15.78 15.03
CA ASN A 226 1.33 16.44 15.63
C ASN A 226 2.52 15.48 15.76
N ASP A 227 2.70 14.53 14.85
CA ASP A 227 3.79 13.55 14.96
C ASP A 227 5.17 14.24 14.88
N PRO A 228 6.01 14.11 15.93
CA PRO A 228 7.33 14.77 15.98
C PRO A 228 8.31 14.25 14.92
N LEU A 229 8.10 13.06 14.35
CA LEU A 229 8.95 12.55 13.27
C LEU A 229 8.80 13.32 11.96
N LEU A 230 7.74 14.11 11.80
CA LEU A 230 7.50 14.89 10.58
C LEU A 230 8.75 15.71 10.18
N ALA A 231 9.34 16.44 11.12
CA ALA A 231 10.53 17.26 10.86
C ALA A 231 11.74 16.44 10.38
N THR A 232 11.83 15.16 10.78
CA THR A 232 12.94 14.26 10.42
C THR A 232 12.73 13.63 9.06
N VAL A 233 11.50 13.17 8.76
CA VAL A 233 11.25 12.32 7.57
C VAL A 233 10.77 13.12 6.36
N ALA A 234 10.12 14.27 6.55
CA ALA A 234 9.59 15.10 5.46
C ALA A 234 10.65 15.51 4.42
N PRO A 235 11.85 15.98 4.79
CA PRO A 235 12.87 16.35 3.80
C PRO A 235 13.29 15.17 2.91
N ALA A 236 13.39 13.96 3.47
CA ALA A 236 13.78 12.79 2.72
C ALA A 236 12.65 12.33 1.77
N ALA A 237 11.39 12.44 2.19
CA ALA A 237 10.24 12.13 1.34
C ALA A 237 10.14 13.09 0.15
N VAL A 238 10.29 14.40 0.38
CA VAL A 238 10.30 15.43 -0.67
C VAL A 238 11.43 15.17 -1.66
N ALA A 239 12.66 14.97 -1.16
CA ALA A 239 13.83 14.69 -2.01
C ALA A 239 13.65 13.41 -2.85
N ALA A 240 12.95 12.39 -2.33
CA ALA A 240 12.65 11.17 -3.09
C ALA A 240 11.65 11.40 -4.22
N ILE A 241 10.61 12.20 -3.97
CA ILE A 241 9.59 12.60 -4.96
C ILE A 241 10.25 13.41 -6.07
N ASP A 242 11.10 14.39 -5.72
CA ASP A 242 11.86 15.22 -6.67
C ASP A 242 12.81 14.36 -7.52
N ALA A 243 13.55 13.43 -6.91
CA ALA A 243 14.44 12.52 -7.60
C ALA A 243 13.73 11.64 -8.63
N LEU A 244 12.46 11.32 -8.40
CA LEU A 244 11.61 10.55 -9.29
C LEU A 244 10.84 11.42 -10.30
N SER A 245 10.96 12.76 -10.21
CA SER A 245 10.29 13.72 -11.08
C SER A 245 8.75 13.61 -11.07
N VAL A 246 8.17 13.33 -9.91
CA VAL A 246 6.72 13.35 -9.72
C VAL A 246 6.30 14.81 -9.58
N THR A 247 5.45 15.29 -10.49
CA THR A 247 5.04 16.70 -10.57
C THR A 247 3.62 16.95 -10.07
N ASP A 248 2.75 15.93 -10.14
CA ASP A 248 1.32 16.07 -9.84
C ASP A 248 0.75 14.77 -9.29
N GLY A 249 0.05 14.83 -8.16
CA GLY A 249 -0.62 13.71 -7.54
C GLY A 249 -0.34 13.56 -6.05
N VAL A 250 -0.87 12.49 -5.48
CA VAL A 250 -0.62 12.07 -4.10
C VAL A 250 0.41 10.95 -4.10
N SER A 251 1.34 10.99 -3.16
CA SER A 251 2.38 9.96 -3.02
C SER A 251 2.43 9.42 -1.60
N HIS A 252 2.63 8.12 -1.49
CA HIS A 252 2.87 7.37 -0.27
C HIS A 252 4.34 6.96 -0.24
N VAL A 253 5.13 7.56 0.64
CA VAL A 253 6.58 7.38 0.72
C VAL A 253 6.95 6.56 1.95
N GLU A 254 7.45 5.36 1.76
CA GLU A 254 7.84 4.45 2.84
C GLU A 254 9.30 4.65 3.25
N ILE A 255 9.52 4.79 4.56
CA ILE A 255 10.81 5.14 5.17
C ILE A 255 11.03 4.27 6.41
N ARG A 256 12.26 3.79 6.60
CA ARG A 256 12.72 3.31 7.89
C ARG A 256 13.66 4.33 8.53
N VAL A 257 13.49 4.55 9.83
CA VAL A 257 14.33 5.47 10.59
C VAL A 257 15.40 4.65 11.32
N VAL A 258 16.59 4.62 10.75
CA VAL A 258 17.74 3.86 11.27
C VAL A 258 18.69 4.82 11.98
N ASP A 259 18.96 4.60 13.26
CA ASP A 259 19.80 5.48 14.10
C ASP A 259 19.37 6.96 14.00
N GLY A 260 18.06 7.21 13.98
CA GLY A 260 17.49 8.55 13.87
C GLY A 260 17.54 9.16 12.45
N ARG A 261 18.00 8.42 11.44
CA ARG A 261 18.16 8.89 10.05
C ARG A 261 17.16 8.20 9.11
N PRO A 262 16.44 8.95 8.27
CA PRO A 262 15.50 8.38 7.30
C PRO A 262 16.25 7.64 6.18
N ARG A 263 15.75 6.44 5.84
CA ARG A 263 16.23 5.60 4.74
C ARG A 263 15.02 5.13 3.91
N LEU A 264 15.00 5.47 2.63
CA LEU A 264 13.89 5.19 1.72
C LEU A 264 13.73 3.68 1.46
N ILE A 265 12.48 3.23 1.58
CA ILE A 265 12.04 1.89 1.20
C ILE A 265 11.39 1.92 -0.18
N GLU A 266 10.40 2.84 -0.39
CA GLU A 266 9.60 2.88 -1.60
C GLU A 266 8.87 4.22 -1.74
N VAL A 267 8.58 4.63 -2.98
CA VAL A 267 7.66 5.71 -3.30
C VAL A 267 6.55 5.16 -4.18
N ASN A 268 5.33 5.23 -3.69
CA ASN A 268 4.12 4.86 -4.42
C ASN A 268 3.39 6.15 -4.83
N ALA A 269 3.35 6.47 -6.13
CA ALA A 269 2.76 7.71 -6.66
C ALA A 269 1.22 7.61 -6.72
N ARG A 270 0.60 7.27 -5.61
CA ARG A 270 -0.85 7.12 -5.41
C ARG A 270 -1.23 7.24 -3.95
N LEU A 271 -2.55 7.26 -3.70
CA LEU A 271 -3.08 7.09 -2.34
C LEU A 271 -2.56 5.79 -1.70
N ALA A 272 -2.19 5.89 -0.44
CA ALA A 272 -1.83 4.74 0.39
C ALA A 272 -2.93 3.67 0.41
N GLY A 273 -2.53 2.41 0.62
CA GLY A 273 -3.44 1.33 0.98
C GLY A 273 -3.95 1.44 2.42
N ASP A 274 -4.52 0.35 2.91
CA ASP A 274 -4.75 0.10 4.34
C ASP A 274 -5.51 1.21 5.09
N MET A 275 -6.40 1.94 4.40
CA MET A 275 -7.18 3.05 4.96
C MET A 275 -6.36 4.24 5.47
N ILE A 276 -5.06 4.34 5.13
CA ILE A 276 -4.19 5.42 5.62
C ILE A 276 -4.76 6.80 5.24
N SER A 277 -5.27 6.99 4.02
CA SER A 277 -5.91 8.25 3.62
C SER A 277 -7.11 8.61 4.52
N HIS A 278 -7.87 7.61 4.98
CA HIS A 278 -8.96 7.83 5.92
C HIS A 278 -8.45 8.17 7.33
N LEU A 279 -7.35 7.55 7.78
CA LEU A 279 -6.71 7.92 9.04
C LEU A 279 -6.18 9.36 9.01
N VAL A 280 -5.58 9.79 7.90
CA VAL A 280 -5.13 11.18 7.70
C VAL A 280 -6.34 12.12 7.81
N HIS A 281 -7.45 11.82 7.14
CA HIS A 281 -8.66 12.63 7.23
C HIS A 281 -9.23 12.68 8.65
N LEU A 282 -9.25 11.56 9.37
CA LEU A 282 -9.72 11.54 10.76
C LEU A 282 -8.80 12.35 11.69
N ALA A 283 -7.50 12.27 11.50
CA ALA A 283 -6.52 12.92 12.36
C ALA A 283 -6.38 14.43 12.08
N THR A 284 -6.31 14.82 10.80
CA THR A 284 -5.97 16.18 10.37
C THR A 284 -7.13 16.94 9.72
N GLY A 285 -8.16 16.25 9.22
CA GLY A 285 -9.22 16.82 8.38
C GLY A 285 -8.85 16.91 6.90
N VAL A 286 -7.60 16.70 6.50
CA VAL A 286 -7.17 16.73 5.10
C VAL A 286 -7.67 15.49 4.36
N ASP A 287 -8.35 15.68 3.24
CA ASP A 287 -8.83 14.60 2.39
C ASP A 287 -7.90 14.39 1.19
N LEU A 288 -7.06 13.35 1.28
CA LEU A 288 -6.10 13.04 0.21
C LEU A 288 -6.75 12.53 -1.08
N ALA A 289 -7.96 11.96 -1.00
CA ALA A 289 -8.67 11.51 -2.20
C ALA A 289 -9.24 12.71 -2.97
N CYS A 290 -9.80 13.69 -2.26
CA CYS A 290 -10.24 14.96 -2.86
C CYS A 290 -9.03 15.75 -3.39
N ALA A 291 -7.92 15.80 -2.66
CA ALA A 291 -6.69 16.44 -3.13
C ALA A 291 -6.16 15.81 -4.43
N ALA A 292 -6.21 14.48 -4.56
CA ALA A 292 -5.85 13.79 -5.80
C ALA A 292 -6.79 14.18 -6.97
N ALA A 293 -8.10 14.31 -6.70
CA ALA A 293 -9.08 14.74 -7.70
C ALA A 293 -8.89 16.22 -8.12
N ASP A 294 -8.62 17.11 -7.14
CA ASP A 294 -8.29 18.51 -7.42
C ASP A 294 -7.10 18.61 -8.38
N ILE A 295 -5.99 17.91 -8.07
CA ILE A 295 -4.78 17.91 -8.89
C ILE A 295 -5.05 17.34 -10.27
N ALA A 296 -5.77 16.22 -10.38
CA ALA A 296 -6.14 15.64 -11.65
C ALA A 296 -6.97 16.59 -12.53
N CYS A 297 -7.75 17.49 -11.90
CA CYS A 297 -8.50 18.55 -12.57
C CYS A 297 -7.71 19.87 -12.72
N GLY A 298 -6.41 19.90 -12.41
CA GLY A 298 -5.57 21.10 -12.48
C GLY A 298 -5.88 22.16 -11.43
N ARG A 299 -6.53 21.78 -10.33
CA ARG A 299 -6.88 22.67 -9.22
C ARG A 299 -5.85 22.57 -8.10
N THR A 300 -5.62 23.67 -7.39
CA THR A 300 -4.82 23.65 -6.15
C THR A 300 -5.63 23.00 -5.04
N PRO A 301 -5.15 21.90 -4.42
CA PRO A 301 -5.87 21.25 -3.34
C PRO A 301 -5.80 22.06 -2.04
N ASP A 302 -6.87 22.02 -1.24
CA ASP A 302 -6.85 22.56 0.12
C ASP A 302 -6.29 21.51 1.09
N LEU A 303 -5.12 21.77 1.62
CA LEU A 303 -4.40 20.91 2.58
C LEU A 303 -4.39 21.50 3.99
N THR A 304 -5.26 22.47 4.28
CA THR A 304 -5.35 23.12 5.59
C THR A 304 -5.87 22.13 6.64
N PRO A 305 -5.10 21.83 7.69
CA PRO A 305 -5.59 20.95 8.75
C PRO A 305 -6.76 21.61 9.52
N THR A 306 -7.84 20.88 9.68
CA THR A 306 -9.03 21.32 10.43
C THR A 306 -9.24 20.51 11.72
N ARG A 307 -8.41 19.48 11.94
CA ARG A 307 -8.42 18.61 13.11
C ARG A 307 -7.00 18.41 13.63
N HIS A 308 -6.89 18.19 14.94
CA HIS A 308 -5.60 18.00 15.63
C HIS A 308 -5.74 16.85 16.62
N GLN A 309 -5.89 15.63 16.10
CA GLN A 309 -6.03 14.42 16.90
C GLN A 309 -5.25 13.28 16.27
N ALA A 310 -5.40 12.07 16.79
CA ALA A 310 -4.83 10.87 16.22
C ALA A 310 -5.90 9.86 15.81
N ALA A 311 -5.59 9.06 14.80
CA ALA A 311 -6.40 7.94 14.35
C ALA A 311 -5.51 6.70 14.16
N ALA A 312 -5.99 5.55 14.61
CA ALA A 312 -5.27 4.28 14.51
C ALA A 312 -6.15 3.22 13.84
N ILE A 313 -5.54 2.39 13.02
CA ILE A 313 -6.13 1.16 12.49
C ILE A 313 -5.38 -0.05 13.04
N ARG A 314 -6.10 -1.10 13.35
CA ARG A 314 -5.55 -2.42 13.66
C ARG A 314 -6.21 -3.47 12.79
N PHE A 315 -5.38 -4.27 12.13
CA PHE A 315 -5.87 -5.37 11.30
C PHE A 315 -6.14 -6.60 12.15
N ILE A 316 -7.15 -7.35 11.76
CA ILE A 316 -7.61 -8.55 12.45
C ILE A 316 -7.09 -9.76 11.70
N TYR A 317 -6.18 -10.48 12.34
CA TYR A 317 -5.61 -11.72 11.82
C TYR A 317 -6.01 -12.91 12.70
N PRO A 318 -6.10 -14.12 12.13
CA PRO A 318 -6.32 -15.34 12.92
C PRO A 318 -5.07 -15.72 13.72
N ALA A 319 -5.25 -16.49 14.77
CA ALA A 319 -4.13 -17.04 15.54
C ALA A 319 -3.44 -18.21 14.81
N CYS A 320 -4.14 -18.90 13.90
CA CYS A 320 -3.63 -20.00 13.07
C CYS A 320 -4.40 -20.03 11.73
N SER A 321 -3.80 -20.68 10.74
CA SER A 321 -4.51 -21.01 9.49
C SER A 321 -5.65 -22.00 9.75
N GLY A 322 -6.77 -21.85 9.02
CA GLY A 322 -7.94 -22.69 9.22
C GLY A 322 -9.22 -22.08 8.70
N THR A 323 -10.35 -22.65 9.08
CA THR A 323 -11.67 -22.17 8.71
C THR A 323 -12.21 -21.21 9.76
N LEU A 324 -12.57 -20.00 9.37
CA LEU A 324 -13.22 -19.03 10.25
C LEU A 324 -14.59 -19.57 10.69
N THR A 325 -14.81 -19.73 11.99
CA THR A 325 -16.07 -20.30 12.51
C THR A 325 -16.95 -19.26 13.19
N ALA A 326 -16.34 -18.24 13.82
CA ALA A 326 -17.10 -17.15 14.42
C ALA A 326 -16.28 -15.85 14.37
N ARG A 327 -17.02 -14.73 14.29
CA ARG A 327 -16.49 -13.37 14.39
C ARG A 327 -17.53 -12.42 14.94
N ARG A 328 -17.24 -11.72 16.00
CA ARG A 328 -18.14 -10.72 16.59
C ARG A 328 -17.39 -9.74 17.49
N VAL A 329 -18.01 -8.61 17.75
CA VAL A 329 -17.62 -7.68 18.80
C VAL A 329 -18.37 -8.09 20.06
N THR A 330 -17.66 -8.35 21.15
CA THR A 330 -18.26 -8.79 22.43
C THR A 330 -18.72 -7.59 23.27
N GLU A 331 -17.93 -6.52 23.29
CA GLU A 331 -18.22 -5.32 24.04
C GLU A 331 -17.84 -4.06 23.25
N PRO A 332 -18.64 -3.00 23.29
CA PRO A 332 -18.31 -1.74 22.67
C PRO A 332 -17.16 -1.04 23.40
N THR A 333 -16.23 -0.44 22.64
CA THR A 333 -15.11 0.34 23.17
C THR A 333 -15.29 1.80 22.77
N GLY A 334 -15.06 2.73 23.70
CA GLY A 334 -15.14 4.16 23.42
C GLY A 334 -14.08 4.62 22.43
N GLY A 335 -14.46 5.53 21.51
CA GLY A 335 -13.57 6.06 20.47
C GLY A 335 -13.30 5.12 19.31
N VAL A 336 -14.08 4.05 19.19
CA VAL A 336 -14.11 3.20 17.98
C VAL A 336 -14.92 3.94 16.91
N GLU A 337 -14.24 4.22 15.79
CA GLU A 337 -14.85 4.79 14.59
C GLU A 337 -15.52 3.71 13.76
N ARG A 338 -14.83 2.55 13.63
CA ARG A 338 -15.29 1.46 12.77
C ARG A 338 -14.71 0.11 13.18
N VAL A 339 -15.52 -0.93 13.13
CA VAL A 339 -15.07 -2.33 13.06
C VAL A 339 -15.65 -2.94 11.78
N ARG A 340 -14.80 -3.51 10.95
CA ARG A 340 -15.25 -4.15 9.72
C ARG A 340 -14.63 -5.54 9.56
N PHE A 341 -15.46 -6.53 9.48
CA PHE A 341 -15.07 -7.87 9.06
C PHE A 341 -15.26 -8.01 7.55
N GLN A 342 -14.25 -8.52 6.86
CA GLN A 342 -14.24 -8.77 5.42
C GLN A 342 -14.44 -10.24 5.09
N ARG A 343 -14.17 -11.10 6.08
CA ARG A 343 -14.36 -12.54 6.00
C ARG A 343 -15.61 -12.96 6.75
N GLN A 344 -16.20 -14.08 6.32
CA GLN A 344 -17.38 -14.66 6.95
C GLN A 344 -17.10 -16.07 7.46
N ALA A 345 -17.97 -16.59 8.33
CA ALA A 345 -17.87 -17.97 8.77
C ALA A 345 -17.93 -18.91 7.55
N GLY A 346 -17.03 -19.89 7.52
CA GLY A 346 -16.79 -20.79 6.39
C GLY A 346 -15.58 -20.42 5.54
N ASP A 347 -15.10 -19.16 5.58
CA ASP A 347 -13.94 -18.76 4.79
C ASP A 347 -12.66 -19.46 5.28
N GLN A 348 -11.81 -19.86 4.32
CA GLN A 348 -10.48 -20.39 4.59
C GLN A 348 -9.50 -19.25 4.79
N LEU A 349 -8.71 -19.34 5.84
CA LEU A 349 -7.67 -18.37 6.20
C LEU A 349 -6.31 -19.07 6.14
N VAL A 350 -5.35 -18.44 5.47
CA VAL A 350 -3.99 -18.98 5.33
C VAL A 350 -3.00 -17.87 5.73
N LEU A 351 -2.23 -18.11 6.79
CA LEU A 351 -1.21 -17.19 7.27
C LEU A 351 0.03 -17.22 6.37
N PRO A 352 0.85 -16.14 6.34
CA PRO A 352 2.06 -16.09 5.52
C PRO A 352 3.04 -17.24 5.72
N GLN A 353 3.25 -17.68 6.98
CA GLN A 353 4.13 -18.83 7.28
C GLN A 353 3.62 -20.16 6.72
N ASP A 354 2.33 -20.23 6.36
CA ASP A 354 1.68 -21.40 5.75
C ASP A 354 1.46 -21.21 4.24
N GLY A 355 2.09 -20.19 3.64
CA GLY A 355 2.04 -19.89 2.21
C GLY A 355 0.92 -18.94 1.79
N GLY A 356 0.25 -18.30 2.74
CA GLY A 356 -0.73 -17.25 2.48
C GLY A 356 -0.11 -15.86 2.33
N ASP A 357 -0.98 -14.87 2.31
CA ASP A 357 -0.66 -13.44 2.25
C ASP A 357 -1.74 -12.61 2.97
N LEU A 358 -1.63 -11.29 2.92
CA LEU A 358 -2.63 -10.41 3.53
C LEU A 358 -4.07 -10.66 3.00
N PHE A 359 -4.20 -11.05 1.73
CA PHE A 359 -5.52 -11.29 1.12
C PHE A 359 -6.15 -12.60 1.58
N THR A 360 -5.34 -13.56 2.01
CA THR A 360 -5.80 -14.87 2.50
C THR A 360 -5.89 -14.92 4.02
N ALA A 361 -5.13 -14.09 4.73
CA ALA A 361 -5.02 -14.14 6.18
C ALA A 361 -5.89 -13.10 6.91
N ARG A 362 -6.03 -11.89 6.35
CA ARG A 362 -6.69 -10.77 7.03
C ARG A 362 -8.20 -10.98 7.11
N ILE A 363 -8.74 -10.95 8.33
CA ILE A 363 -10.18 -11.11 8.61
C ILE A 363 -10.92 -9.79 8.47
N GLY A 364 -10.27 -8.69 8.80
CA GLY A 364 -10.86 -7.36 8.80
C GLY A 364 -9.97 -6.33 9.48
N TYR A 365 -10.58 -5.24 9.92
CA TYR A 365 -9.88 -4.17 10.63
C TYR A 365 -10.81 -3.45 11.61
N LEU A 366 -10.21 -2.73 12.55
CA LEU A 366 -10.89 -1.74 13.40
C LEU A 366 -10.14 -0.41 13.35
N ILE A 367 -10.89 0.69 13.45
CA ILE A 367 -10.35 2.06 13.46
C ILE A 367 -10.81 2.75 14.73
N THR A 368 -9.90 3.46 15.37
CA THR A 368 -10.14 4.25 16.57
C THR A 368 -9.56 5.65 16.43
N THR A 369 -10.10 6.60 17.18
CA THR A 369 -9.57 7.96 17.29
C THR A 369 -9.25 8.29 18.75
N GLY A 370 -8.39 9.28 18.92
CA GLY A 370 -8.01 9.78 20.25
C GLY A 370 -7.24 11.09 20.16
N PRO A 371 -7.10 11.83 21.25
CA PRO A 371 -6.36 13.09 21.26
C PRO A 371 -4.87 12.93 20.95
N THR A 372 -4.28 11.74 21.15
CA THR A 372 -2.88 11.43 20.83
C THR A 372 -2.76 10.02 20.24
N ALA A 373 -1.65 9.74 19.57
CA ALA A 373 -1.34 8.41 19.05
C ALA A 373 -1.42 7.33 20.12
N THR A 374 -0.88 7.58 21.31
CA THR A 374 -0.92 6.63 22.45
C THR A 374 -2.35 6.27 22.83
N ILE A 375 -3.27 7.25 22.90
CA ILE A 375 -4.66 7.01 23.28
C ILE A 375 -5.40 6.29 22.15
N ALA A 376 -5.21 6.68 20.89
CA ALA A 376 -5.84 6.01 19.76
C ALA A 376 -5.41 4.53 19.69
N GLN A 377 -4.10 4.25 19.84
CA GLN A 377 -3.56 2.88 19.86
C GLN A 377 -4.07 2.06 21.07
N ALA A 378 -4.15 2.66 22.27
CA ALA A 378 -4.68 1.98 23.45
C ALA A 378 -6.14 1.55 23.25
N ARG A 379 -6.97 2.43 22.67
CA ARG A 379 -8.36 2.13 22.30
C ARG A 379 -8.43 1.02 21.24
N ALA A 380 -7.55 1.05 20.24
CA ALA A 380 -7.48 -0.01 19.22
C ALA A 380 -7.11 -1.37 19.85
N GLN A 381 -6.18 -1.37 20.81
CA GLN A 381 -5.79 -2.59 21.52
C GLN A 381 -6.92 -3.11 22.41
N GLU A 382 -7.66 -2.25 23.09
CA GLU A 382 -8.83 -2.62 23.89
C GLU A 382 -9.95 -3.17 23.02
N ALA A 383 -10.31 -2.46 21.93
CA ALA A 383 -11.30 -2.92 20.97
C ALA A 383 -10.95 -4.27 20.35
N TYR A 384 -9.64 -4.49 20.09
CA TYR A 384 -9.16 -5.77 19.58
C TYR A 384 -9.33 -6.92 20.58
N ARG A 385 -9.13 -6.70 21.89
CA ARG A 385 -9.39 -7.70 22.94
C ARG A 385 -10.88 -8.03 23.07
N ASN A 386 -11.77 -7.08 22.72
CA ASN A 386 -13.20 -7.23 22.71
C ASN A 386 -13.74 -7.87 21.42
N LEU A 387 -12.87 -8.53 20.63
CA LEU A 387 -13.25 -9.35 19.49
C LEU A 387 -13.24 -10.83 19.87
N ASP A 388 -14.31 -11.52 19.56
CA ASP A 388 -14.37 -12.98 19.57
C ASP A 388 -14.21 -13.48 18.12
N VAL A 389 -13.04 -13.99 17.81
CA VAL A 389 -12.67 -14.55 16.50
C VAL A 389 -12.23 -15.99 16.71
N GLN A 390 -12.95 -16.92 16.12
CA GLN A 390 -12.70 -18.36 16.28
C GLN A 390 -12.35 -18.98 14.93
N VAL A 391 -11.29 -19.76 14.91
CA VAL A 391 -10.80 -20.47 13.73
C VAL A 391 -10.62 -21.95 14.07
N ALA A 392 -11.26 -22.80 13.31
CA ALA A 392 -11.00 -24.23 13.34
C ALA A 392 -9.71 -24.51 12.55
N ALA A 393 -8.65 -24.91 13.23
CA ALA A 393 -7.38 -25.24 12.61
C ALA A 393 -7.57 -26.36 11.57
N VAL A 394 -6.83 -26.29 10.45
CA VAL A 394 -6.73 -27.43 9.52
C VAL A 394 -6.02 -28.54 10.24
N ALA A 395 -6.65 -29.71 10.35
CA ALA A 395 -5.97 -30.88 10.90
C ALA A 395 -4.69 -31.13 10.07
N GLN A 396 -3.52 -30.99 10.68
CA GLN A 396 -2.29 -31.38 10.02
C GLN A 396 -2.43 -32.85 9.63
N ALA A 397 -2.33 -33.16 8.33
CA ALA A 397 -2.25 -34.55 7.89
C ALA A 397 -1.08 -35.19 8.64
N ALA A 398 -1.36 -36.25 9.40
CA ALA A 398 -0.34 -36.99 10.10
C ALA A 398 0.78 -37.37 9.12
N PRO A 399 2.05 -37.27 9.49
CA PRO A 399 3.14 -37.66 8.60
C PRO A 399 2.88 -39.12 8.17
N VAL A 400 2.77 -39.33 6.87
CA VAL A 400 2.66 -40.67 6.30
C VAL A 400 3.97 -41.38 6.62
N THR A 401 3.97 -42.18 7.68
CA THR A 401 5.04 -43.14 7.96
C THR A 401 5.06 -44.12 6.78
N ARG A 402 6.01 -43.91 5.87
CA ARG A 402 6.34 -44.97 4.90
C ARG A 402 6.90 -46.14 5.71
N GLU A 403 6.10 -47.12 6.00
CA GLU A 403 6.59 -48.43 6.39
C GLU A 403 7.45 -48.96 5.23
N HIS A 404 8.72 -49.12 5.52
CA HIS A 404 9.62 -49.87 4.67
C HIS A 404 9.15 -51.32 4.74
N ALA A 405 8.43 -51.77 3.70
CA ALA A 405 8.33 -53.21 3.46
C ALA A 405 9.68 -53.74 2.98
N ALA A 406 10.20 -54.68 3.73
CA ALA A 406 11.41 -55.42 3.46
C ALA A 406 11.27 -56.34 2.22
#